data_b7ee7f6a9795f7a04cbf9411b52e7f4b
#
_entry.id   b7ee7f6a9795f7a04cbf9411b52e7f4b
#
_cell.length_a   1.000
_cell.length_b   1.000
_cell.length_c   1.000
_cell.angle_alpha   90.00
_cell.angle_beta   90.00
_cell.angle_gamma   90.00
#
_symmetry.space_group_name_H-M   'P 1'
#
loop_
_entity.id
_entity.type
_entity.pdbx_description
1 polymer ?
#
loop_
_entity_poly.entity_id
_entity_poly.type
_entity_poly.pdbx_seq_one_letter_code
_entity_poly.pdbx_strand_id
1 'polypeptide(L)'
;MSDINEAATVAFSEYITSCTVIVTSDDDGFDHGSGVAVQYKGKEYILTAAHVLKPLRDHRKLKFLGRPSVPFKNVTFNQLPGLLEQKGVGFSEAASVYVSKCIYGAADEDVVAIEVKNVHDSLPQTIFHNLSEHESIQPHAGTLVSAFGFPGEIARHVTHKVTGHRGVMALSLHIDAIVQDISVAPDRLDPAINFITDYTFKESSCNPKGMSGCGIWSRPKHSTGLVWSPYTTQLLGIQSSFYPKSKLLVAVKIERVMSILSQ
;
A
#
# COMPACT_ATOMS: atom_id res chain seq x y z
N MET A 1 24.78 -15.77 10.61
CA MET A 1 23.32 -15.69 10.83
C MET A 1 22.76 -14.29 10.59
N SER A 2 23.51 -13.18 10.84
CA SER A 2 23.08 -11.79 10.56
C SER A 2 22.75 -11.58 9.07
N ASP A 3 23.59 -12.05 8.17
CA ASP A 3 23.52 -11.75 6.74
C ASP A 3 22.30 -12.37 6.02
N ILE A 4 21.87 -13.56 6.46
CA ILE A 4 20.69 -14.24 5.88
C ILE A 4 19.41 -13.52 6.30
N ASN A 5 19.36 -13.04 7.54
CA ASN A 5 18.21 -12.28 8.05
C ASN A 5 18.08 -10.92 7.36
N GLU A 6 19.19 -10.27 7.07
CA GLU A 6 19.21 -9.01 6.34
C GLU A 6 18.75 -9.19 4.90
N ALA A 7 19.25 -10.21 4.21
CA ALA A 7 18.84 -10.53 2.84
C ALA A 7 17.34 -10.85 2.75
N ALA A 8 16.79 -11.62 3.70
CA ALA A 8 15.36 -11.91 3.74
C ALA A 8 14.52 -10.66 4.01
N THR A 9 14.97 -9.76 4.88
CA THR A 9 14.30 -8.48 5.16
C THR A 9 14.30 -7.57 3.92
N VAL A 10 15.41 -7.50 3.19
CA VAL A 10 15.51 -6.72 1.96
C VAL A 10 14.57 -7.28 0.90
N ALA A 11 14.61 -8.61 0.66
CA ALA A 11 13.75 -9.26 -0.32
C ALA A 11 12.25 -9.11 0.02
N PHE A 12 11.88 -9.22 1.31
CA PHE A 12 10.53 -8.94 1.78
C PHE A 12 10.10 -7.51 1.48
N SER A 13 10.95 -6.53 1.83
CA SER A 13 10.66 -5.11 1.55
C SER A 13 10.52 -4.83 0.06
N GLU A 14 11.36 -5.43 -0.78
CA GLU A 14 11.25 -5.32 -2.23
C GLU A 14 9.97 -5.92 -2.77
N TYR A 15 9.55 -7.06 -2.23
CA TYR A 15 8.30 -7.71 -2.63
C TYR A 15 7.08 -6.86 -2.29
N ILE A 16 6.91 -6.44 -1.02
CA ILE A 16 5.75 -5.62 -0.62
C ILE A 16 5.73 -4.27 -1.33
N THR A 17 6.90 -3.69 -1.62
CA THR A 17 7.02 -2.48 -2.45
C THR A 17 6.48 -2.72 -3.85
N SER A 18 6.78 -3.86 -4.45
CA SER A 18 6.31 -4.20 -5.79
C SER A 18 4.80 -4.48 -5.84
N CYS A 19 4.18 -4.85 -4.71
CA CYS A 19 2.74 -5.01 -4.59
C CYS A 19 2.01 -3.71 -4.28
N THR A 20 2.71 -2.61 -3.99
CA THR A 20 2.08 -1.35 -3.53
C THR A 20 2.05 -0.32 -4.65
N VAL A 21 0.92 0.36 -4.79
CA VAL A 21 0.70 1.41 -5.78
C VAL A 21 0.18 2.69 -5.12
N ILE A 22 0.41 3.83 -5.76
CA ILE A 22 -0.28 5.09 -5.43
C ILE A 22 -1.61 5.07 -6.19
N VAL A 23 -2.68 5.43 -5.50
CA VAL A 23 -4.01 5.64 -6.08
C VAL A 23 -4.27 7.14 -6.13
N THR A 24 -4.50 7.68 -7.32
CA THR A 24 -4.74 9.12 -7.53
C THR A 24 -5.73 9.33 -8.66
N SER A 25 -6.04 10.59 -8.99
CA SER A 25 -6.89 10.95 -10.12
C SER A 25 -6.23 12.00 -11.01
N ASP A 26 -6.79 12.18 -12.22
CA ASP A 26 -6.40 13.23 -13.16
C ASP A 26 -6.88 14.62 -12.78
N ASP A 27 -7.87 14.71 -11.92
CA ASP A 27 -8.41 15.98 -11.47
C ASP A 27 -7.35 16.70 -10.62
N ASP A 28 -7.26 18.02 -10.74
CA ASP A 28 -6.24 18.89 -10.10
C ASP A 28 -6.18 18.81 -8.55
N GLY A 29 -6.88 17.87 -7.96
CA GLY A 29 -6.88 17.56 -6.54
C GLY A 29 -5.64 16.77 -6.13
N PHE A 30 -4.94 17.30 -5.15
CA PHE A 30 -3.74 16.73 -4.54
C PHE A 30 -4.01 15.48 -3.67
N ASP A 31 -5.20 14.91 -3.77
CA ASP A 31 -5.57 13.76 -2.96
C ASP A 31 -5.05 12.47 -3.61
N HIS A 32 -4.26 11.75 -2.85
CA HIS A 32 -3.81 10.42 -3.20
C HIS A 32 -3.91 9.51 -1.98
N GLY A 33 -3.94 8.23 -2.23
CA GLY A 33 -3.83 7.19 -1.22
C GLY A 33 -2.87 6.11 -1.69
N SER A 34 -2.70 5.14 -0.85
CA SER A 34 -1.99 3.92 -1.18
C SER A 34 -2.96 2.82 -1.63
N GLY A 35 -2.46 1.84 -2.35
CA GLY A 35 -3.21 0.66 -2.72
C GLY A 35 -2.32 -0.57 -2.78
N VAL A 36 -2.94 -1.74 -2.73
CA VAL A 36 -2.25 -3.03 -2.86
C VAL A 36 -2.75 -3.77 -4.08
N ALA A 37 -1.84 -4.15 -4.96
CA ALA A 37 -2.14 -4.98 -6.12
C ALA A 37 -2.28 -6.44 -5.68
N VAL A 38 -3.44 -7.04 -5.96
CA VAL A 38 -3.73 -8.43 -5.59
C VAL A 38 -4.40 -9.18 -6.74
N GLN A 39 -4.15 -10.48 -6.80
CA GLN A 39 -4.86 -11.40 -7.66
C GLN A 39 -5.76 -12.30 -6.83
N TYR A 40 -7.02 -12.45 -7.25
CA TYR A 40 -7.96 -13.35 -6.63
C TYR A 40 -8.83 -14.05 -7.68
N LYS A 41 -8.86 -15.38 -7.67
CA LYS A 41 -9.61 -16.22 -8.63
C LYS A 41 -9.38 -15.80 -10.09
N GLY A 42 -8.13 -15.55 -10.46
CA GLY A 42 -7.71 -15.20 -11.82
C GLY A 42 -8.04 -13.77 -12.26
N LYS A 43 -8.52 -12.92 -11.37
CA LYS A 43 -8.76 -11.49 -11.61
C LYS A 43 -7.78 -10.63 -10.83
N GLU A 44 -7.46 -9.47 -11.37
CA GLU A 44 -6.55 -8.49 -10.79
C GLU A 44 -7.33 -7.34 -10.16
N TYR A 45 -6.93 -6.96 -8.96
CA TYR A 45 -7.55 -5.88 -8.20
C TYR A 45 -6.49 -4.97 -7.59
N ILE A 46 -6.85 -3.69 -7.42
CA ILE A 46 -6.18 -2.78 -6.52
C ILE A 46 -7.09 -2.60 -5.30
N LEU A 47 -6.61 -2.99 -4.14
CA LEU A 47 -7.29 -2.80 -2.85
C LEU A 47 -6.87 -1.45 -2.28
N THR A 48 -7.82 -0.65 -1.79
CA THR A 48 -7.55 0.61 -1.10
C THR A 48 -8.64 0.94 -0.08
N ALA A 49 -8.45 1.99 0.72
CA ALA A 49 -9.51 2.47 1.60
C ALA A 49 -10.61 3.17 0.78
N ALA A 50 -11.88 2.95 1.11
CA ALA A 50 -13.00 3.49 0.34
C ALA A 50 -13.02 5.04 0.36
N HIS A 51 -12.60 5.67 1.47
CA HIS A 51 -12.54 7.12 1.56
C HIS A 51 -11.49 7.74 0.61
N VAL A 52 -10.49 7.00 0.15
CA VAL A 52 -9.50 7.45 -0.86
C VAL A 52 -10.21 7.75 -2.18
N LEU A 53 -11.27 6.99 -2.52
CA LEU A 53 -12.02 7.21 -3.74
C LEU A 53 -13.14 8.27 -3.62
N LYS A 54 -13.54 8.66 -2.39
CA LYS A 54 -14.64 9.62 -2.20
C LYS A 54 -14.45 10.98 -2.89
N PRO A 55 -13.25 11.59 -2.87
CA PRO A 55 -13.01 12.83 -3.61
C PRO A 55 -12.98 12.62 -5.12
N LEU A 56 -12.78 11.39 -5.59
CA LEU A 56 -12.60 11.05 -6.99
C LEU A 56 -13.98 10.78 -7.62
N ARG A 57 -14.60 11.82 -8.15
CA ARG A 57 -15.97 11.76 -8.67
C ARG A 57 -16.16 10.84 -9.88
N ASP A 58 -15.12 10.63 -10.67
CA ASP A 58 -15.13 9.74 -11.85
C ASP A 58 -14.07 8.64 -11.72
N HIS A 59 -14.50 7.44 -11.36
CA HIS A 59 -13.61 6.28 -11.22
C HIS A 59 -12.93 5.86 -12.53
N ARG A 60 -13.39 6.33 -13.69
CA ARG A 60 -12.73 6.09 -14.98
C ARG A 60 -11.43 6.89 -15.13
N LYS A 61 -11.25 7.91 -14.30
CA LYS A 61 -10.06 8.76 -14.28
C LYS A 61 -9.07 8.37 -13.19
N LEU A 62 -9.24 7.21 -12.55
CA LEU A 62 -8.27 6.70 -11.61
C LEU A 62 -6.95 6.42 -12.30
N LYS A 63 -5.88 6.85 -11.68
CA LYS A 63 -4.52 6.56 -12.08
C LYS A 63 -3.78 5.83 -10.99
N PHE A 64 -2.94 4.91 -11.40
CA PHE A 64 -2.11 4.13 -10.51
C PHE A 64 -0.66 4.34 -10.87
N LEU A 65 0.17 4.54 -9.86
CA LEU A 65 1.61 4.67 -10.01
C LEU A 65 2.25 3.50 -9.25
N GLY A 66 2.86 2.61 -10.00
CA GLY A 66 3.63 1.50 -9.45
C GLY A 66 5.07 1.90 -9.13
N ARG A 67 5.88 0.89 -8.78
CA ARG A 67 7.30 1.07 -8.51
C ARG A 67 8.01 1.69 -9.72
N PRO A 68 8.83 2.74 -9.53
CA PRO A 68 9.63 3.28 -10.63
C PRO A 68 10.64 2.24 -11.12
N SER A 69 10.93 2.24 -12.42
CA SER A 69 11.86 1.31 -13.07
C SER A 69 13.32 1.46 -12.63
N VAL A 70 13.66 2.52 -11.90
CA VAL A 70 15.01 2.78 -11.42
C VAL A 70 15.04 2.73 -9.89
N PRO A 71 15.81 1.81 -9.30
CA PRO A 71 15.95 1.77 -7.85
C PRO A 71 16.78 2.98 -7.38
N PHE A 72 16.18 3.84 -6.60
CA PHE A 72 16.89 4.93 -5.91
C PHE A 72 17.41 4.42 -4.57
N LYS A 73 18.53 3.71 -4.59
CA LYS A 73 19.23 3.36 -3.34
C LYS A 73 19.99 4.59 -2.83
N ASN A 74 19.82 4.90 -1.55
CA ASN A 74 20.55 5.97 -0.84
C ASN A 74 20.34 7.40 -1.36
N VAL A 75 19.17 7.72 -1.89
CA VAL A 75 18.83 9.07 -2.36
C VAL A 75 17.93 9.75 -1.35
N THR A 76 18.33 10.92 -0.87
CA THR A 76 17.46 11.75 -0.06
C THR A 76 16.40 12.44 -0.92
N PHE A 77 15.25 12.75 -0.34
CA PHE A 77 14.16 13.42 -1.05
C PHE A 77 14.58 14.71 -1.79
N ASN A 78 15.50 15.48 -1.19
CA ASN A 78 16.00 16.72 -1.79
C ASN A 78 16.91 16.50 -3.01
N GLN A 79 17.50 15.32 -3.16
CA GLN A 79 18.37 14.95 -4.31
C GLN A 79 17.57 14.35 -5.47
N LEU A 80 16.34 13.88 -5.20
CA LEU A 80 15.52 13.18 -6.18
C LEU A 80 15.20 14.01 -7.43
N PRO A 81 14.81 15.31 -7.34
CA PRO A 81 14.52 16.13 -8.52
C PRO A 81 15.72 16.27 -9.46
N GLY A 82 16.91 16.53 -8.93
CA GLY A 82 18.13 16.65 -9.75
C GLY A 82 18.54 15.35 -10.42
N LEU A 83 18.32 14.20 -9.75
CA LEU A 83 18.60 12.89 -10.33
C LEU A 83 17.63 12.51 -11.44
N LEU A 84 16.36 12.87 -11.32
CA LEU A 84 15.35 12.66 -12.34
C LEU A 84 15.66 13.51 -13.59
N GLU A 85 16.08 14.75 -13.40
CA GLU A 85 16.48 15.64 -14.50
C GLU A 85 17.76 15.15 -15.22
N GLN A 86 18.76 14.66 -14.48
CA GLN A 86 20.04 14.22 -15.05
C GLN A 86 19.97 12.87 -15.78
N LYS A 87 19.15 11.94 -15.33
CA LYS A 87 19.07 10.60 -15.91
C LYS A 87 18.05 10.45 -17.02
N GLY A 88 17.31 11.52 -17.36
CA GLY A 88 16.23 11.43 -18.33
C GLY A 88 15.20 10.37 -17.94
N VAL A 89 15.09 10.08 -16.65
CA VAL A 89 14.07 9.18 -16.10
C VAL A 89 12.75 9.87 -16.37
N GLY A 90 12.13 9.49 -17.47
CA GLY A 90 10.80 9.92 -17.79
C GLY A 90 9.93 9.57 -16.58
N PHE A 91 9.19 10.57 -16.08
CA PHE A 91 8.08 10.26 -15.19
C PHE A 91 7.30 9.16 -15.91
N SER A 92 7.20 7.97 -15.31
CA SER A 92 6.24 7.01 -15.82
C SER A 92 4.93 7.77 -15.82
N GLU A 93 4.41 8.07 -17.00
CA GLU A 93 3.07 8.65 -17.10
C GLU A 93 2.21 7.79 -16.21
N ALA A 94 1.47 8.43 -15.30
CA ALA A 94 0.61 7.70 -14.40
C ALA A 94 -0.28 6.83 -15.30
N ALA A 95 -0.06 5.53 -15.21
CA ALA A 95 -0.64 4.63 -16.18
C ALA A 95 -2.16 4.64 -16.00
N SER A 96 -2.87 5.01 -17.03
CA SER A 96 -4.31 4.88 -17.10
C SER A 96 -4.64 3.39 -17.22
N VAL A 97 -4.85 2.74 -16.11
CA VAL A 97 -5.32 1.36 -16.06
C VAL A 97 -6.83 1.35 -16.30
N TYR A 98 -7.30 0.42 -17.10
CA TYR A 98 -8.73 0.28 -17.30
C TYR A 98 -9.40 -0.27 -16.04
N VAL A 99 -10.22 0.58 -15.38
CA VAL A 99 -11.04 0.19 -14.24
C VAL A 99 -12.33 -0.44 -14.76
N SER A 100 -12.53 -1.73 -14.50
CA SER A 100 -13.74 -2.43 -14.94
C SER A 100 -14.87 -2.32 -13.93
N LYS A 101 -14.55 -2.38 -12.63
CA LYS A 101 -15.54 -2.36 -11.54
C LYS A 101 -14.91 -1.90 -10.23
N CYS A 102 -15.65 -1.16 -9.42
CA CYS A 102 -15.34 -0.92 -8.01
C CYS A 102 -16.31 -1.71 -7.14
N ILE A 103 -15.80 -2.52 -6.22
CA ILE A 103 -16.56 -3.35 -5.28
C ILE A 103 -16.28 -2.81 -3.88
N TYR A 104 -17.30 -2.21 -3.27
CA TYR A 104 -17.17 -1.61 -1.94
C TYR A 104 -17.51 -2.61 -0.85
N GLY A 105 -16.85 -2.51 0.28
CA GLY A 105 -17.28 -3.13 1.53
C GLY A 105 -18.61 -2.56 2.02
N ALA A 106 -19.12 -3.11 3.11
CA ALA A 106 -20.30 -2.56 3.79
C ALA A 106 -20.02 -1.12 4.27
N ALA A 107 -21.05 -0.40 4.69
CA ALA A 107 -20.94 1.04 5.02
C ALA A 107 -19.96 1.34 6.17
N ASP A 108 -19.74 0.38 7.05
CA ASP A 108 -18.78 0.42 8.17
C ASP A 108 -17.41 -0.18 7.82
N GLU A 109 -17.26 -0.73 6.62
CA GLU A 109 -16.01 -1.30 6.10
C GLU A 109 -15.36 -0.31 5.13
N ASP A 110 -14.42 0.47 5.61
CA ASP A 110 -13.72 1.48 4.80
C ASP A 110 -12.68 0.82 3.86
N VAL A 111 -13.19 -0.01 2.95
CA VAL A 111 -12.37 -0.72 1.95
C VAL A 111 -13.11 -0.81 0.61
N VAL A 112 -12.35 -0.77 -0.47
CA VAL A 112 -12.82 -0.96 -1.84
C VAL A 112 -11.82 -1.79 -2.63
N ALA A 113 -12.32 -2.70 -3.45
CA ALA A 113 -11.56 -3.44 -4.44
C ALA A 113 -11.88 -2.90 -5.84
N ILE A 114 -10.85 -2.48 -6.55
CA ILE A 114 -10.93 -1.92 -7.91
C ILE A 114 -10.47 -3.01 -8.87
N GLU A 115 -11.40 -3.62 -9.60
CA GLU A 115 -11.06 -4.60 -10.63
C GLU A 115 -10.40 -3.88 -11.82
N VAL A 116 -9.19 -4.29 -12.16
CA VAL A 116 -8.36 -3.68 -13.19
C VAL A 116 -8.05 -4.67 -14.31
N LYS A 117 -7.80 -4.15 -15.53
CA LYS A 117 -7.45 -4.95 -16.70
C LYS A 117 -6.26 -4.31 -17.42
N ASN A 118 -5.50 -5.15 -18.13
CA ASN A 118 -4.35 -4.73 -18.95
C ASN A 118 -3.28 -3.97 -18.14
N VAL A 119 -3.05 -4.41 -16.91
CA VAL A 119 -2.19 -3.70 -15.97
C VAL A 119 -0.71 -3.86 -16.31
N HIS A 120 -0.29 -5.01 -16.85
CA HIS A 120 1.11 -5.31 -17.13
C HIS A 120 1.77 -4.34 -18.11
N ASP A 121 1.02 -3.82 -19.08
CA ASP A 121 1.52 -2.82 -20.03
C ASP A 121 1.73 -1.45 -19.35
N SER A 122 0.91 -1.17 -18.35
CA SER A 122 0.84 0.13 -17.68
C SER A 122 1.65 0.20 -16.39
N LEU A 123 1.77 -0.93 -15.69
CA LEU A 123 2.50 -1.08 -14.43
C LEU A 123 3.44 -2.29 -14.47
N PRO A 124 4.45 -2.33 -15.36
CA PRO A 124 5.21 -3.54 -15.69
C PRO A 124 6.01 -4.11 -14.51
N GLN A 125 6.25 -3.33 -13.47
CA GLN A 125 6.98 -3.76 -12.28
C GLN A 125 6.08 -4.05 -11.07
N THR A 126 4.76 -3.93 -11.24
CA THR A 126 3.81 -4.23 -10.18
C THR A 126 3.57 -5.73 -10.11
N ILE A 127 3.71 -6.29 -8.93
CA ILE A 127 3.41 -7.69 -8.65
C ILE A 127 2.02 -7.75 -8.01
N PHE A 128 1.15 -8.61 -8.54
CA PHE A 128 -0.15 -8.88 -7.95
C PHE A 128 -0.01 -10.04 -6.95
N HIS A 129 -0.15 -9.71 -5.66
CA HIS A 129 -0.09 -10.71 -4.59
C HIS A 129 -1.27 -11.69 -4.69
N ASN A 130 -0.98 -12.99 -4.74
CA ASN A 130 -2.01 -14.02 -4.90
C ASN A 130 -2.76 -14.28 -3.60
N LEU A 131 -4.01 -13.87 -3.54
CA LEU A 131 -4.89 -14.12 -2.39
C LEU A 131 -5.56 -15.51 -2.43
N SER A 132 -5.52 -16.23 -3.56
CA SER A 132 -6.17 -17.55 -3.67
C SER A 132 -5.45 -18.63 -2.86
N GLU A 133 -4.17 -18.42 -2.59
CA GLU A 133 -3.32 -19.31 -1.77
C GLU A 133 -3.14 -18.78 -0.35
N HIS A 134 -3.95 -17.78 0.03
CA HIS A 134 -3.83 -17.13 1.32
C HIS A 134 -4.29 -18.07 2.45
N GLU A 135 -3.37 -18.46 3.32
CA GLU A 135 -3.73 -19.09 4.59
C GLU A 135 -4.27 -18.01 5.53
N SER A 136 -5.43 -18.25 6.13
CA SER A 136 -6.03 -17.31 7.07
C SER A 136 -5.19 -17.20 8.34
N ILE A 137 -4.27 -16.26 8.37
CA ILE A 137 -3.57 -15.88 9.61
C ILE A 137 -4.30 -14.71 10.24
N GLN A 138 -4.93 -14.97 11.39
CA GLN A 138 -5.55 -13.91 12.16
C GLN A 138 -4.48 -13.07 12.87
N PRO A 139 -4.45 -11.74 12.64
CA PRO A 139 -3.58 -10.86 13.42
C PRO A 139 -4.07 -10.82 14.87
N HIS A 140 -3.18 -11.17 15.81
CA HIS A 140 -3.45 -11.11 17.24
C HIS A 140 -2.47 -10.18 17.95
N ALA A 141 -2.84 -9.67 19.10
CA ALA A 141 -2.01 -8.76 19.88
C ALA A 141 -0.59 -9.34 20.11
N GLY A 142 0.42 -8.53 19.92
CA GLY A 142 1.82 -8.93 19.96
C GLY A 142 2.41 -9.42 18.64
N THR A 143 1.59 -9.60 17.58
CA THR A 143 2.11 -9.97 16.26
C THR A 143 2.88 -8.81 15.64
N LEU A 144 4.13 -9.07 15.22
CA LEU A 144 4.93 -8.11 14.47
C LEU A 144 4.50 -8.10 13.00
N VAL A 145 4.20 -6.92 12.49
CA VAL A 145 3.71 -6.68 11.13
C VAL A 145 4.48 -5.55 10.47
N SER A 146 4.34 -5.42 9.15
CA SER A 146 4.89 -4.29 8.39
C SER A 146 3.78 -3.59 7.63
N ALA A 147 3.76 -2.26 7.69
CA ALA A 147 2.94 -1.40 6.85
C ALA A 147 3.82 -0.73 5.79
N PHE A 148 3.36 -0.69 4.54
CA PHE A 148 4.09 -0.06 3.45
C PHE A 148 3.14 0.78 2.61
N GLY A 149 3.40 2.09 2.50
CA GLY A 149 2.55 3.01 1.76
C GLY A 149 3.24 4.33 1.42
N PHE A 150 2.48 5.30 0.93
CA PHE A 150 2.96 6.58 0.43
C PHE A 150 2.35 7.74 1.23
N PRO A 151 3.00 8.20 2.31
CA PRO A 151 2.52 9.35 3.09
C PRO A 151 2.47 10.62 2.24
N GLY A 152 1.38 11.38 2.33
CA GLY A 152 1.19 12.61 1.58
C GLY A 152 2.15 13.72 1.98
N GLU A 153 2.66 13.69 3.20
CA GLU A 153 3.62 14.68 3.69
C GLU A 153 4.96 14.63 2.92
N ILE A 154 5.32 13.44 2.43
CA ILE A 154 6.51 13.22 1.60
C ILE A 154 6.19 12.97 0.12
N ALA A 155 4.96 13.26 -0.30
CA ALA A 155 4.56 13.27 -1.69
C ALA A 155 4.55 14.70 -2.22
N ARG A 156 4.97 14.88 -3.47
CA ARG A 156 4.97 16.18 -4.14
C ARG A 156 4.47 16.05 -5.56
N HIS A 157 3.72 17.05 -5.99
CA HIS A 157 3.40 17.22 -7.40
C HIS A 157 4.59 17.82 -8.12
N VAL A 158 4.90 17.24 -9.26
CA VAL A 158 6.02 17.66 -10.11
C VAL A 158 5.47 17.95 -11.50
N THR A 159 5.84 19.10 -12.05
CA THR A 159 5.51 19.42 -13.44
C THR A 159 6.79 19.35 -14.26
N HIS A 160 6.77 18.53 -15.30
CA HIS A 160 7.90 18.44 -16.23
C HIS A 160 8.02 19.74 -17.02
N LYS A 161 9.17 20.42 -16.92
CA LYS A 161 9.37 21.77 -17.43
C LYS A 161 9.19 21.89 -18.96
N VAL A 162 9.50 20.84 -19.70
CA VAL A 162 9.46 20.85 -21.17
C VAL A 162 8.10 20.42 -21.72
N THR A 163 7.50 19.37 -21.14
CA THR A 163 6.24 18.79 -21.64
C THR A 163 5.00 19.32 -20.95
N GLY A 164 5.16 20.01 -19.82
CA GLY A 164 4.03 20.45 -18.98
C GLY A 164 3.28 19.32 -18.29
N HIS A 165 3.71 18.07 -18.45
CA HIS A 165 3.06 16.93 -17.79
C HIS A 165 3.18 17.03 -16.26
N ARG A 166 2.06 16.82 -15.59
CA ARG A 166 1.99 16.79 -14.12
C ARG A 166 2.11 15.35 -13.64
N GLY A 167 2.88 15.13 -12.60
CA GLY A 167 3.06 13.84 -11.96
C GLY A 167 3.11 13.95 -10.44
N VAL A 168 2.95 12.84 -9.75
CA VAL A 168 3.16 12.73 -8.31
C VAL A 168 4.47 12.03 -8.07
N MET A 169 5.36 12.67 -7.32
CA MET A 169 6.55 12.05 -6.78
C MET A 169 6.28 11.78 -5.30
N ALA A 170 6.31 10.53 -4.90
CA ALA A 170 6.13 10.15 -3.52
C ALA A 170 7.25 9.23 -3.08
N LEU A 171 7.73 9.44 -1.86
CA LEU A 171 8.55 8.47 -1.17
C LEU A 171 7.67 7.49 -0.43
N SER A 172 8.01 6.22 -0.51
CA SER A 172 7.36 5.19 0.27
C SER A 172 7.88 5.19 1.71
N LEU A 173 7.01 4.83 2.62
CA LEU A 173 7.32 4.62 4.02
C LEU A 173 7.06 3.16 4.38
N HIS A 174 8.09 2.51 4.93
CA HIS A 174 8.01 1.17 5.51
C HIS A 174 8.04 1.32 7.04
N ILE A 175 7.06 0.75 7.71
CA ILE A 175 6.88 0.82 9.15
C ILE A 175 6.75 -0.60 9.69
N ASP A 176 7.59 -0.94 10.65
CA ASP A 176 7.37 -2.11 11.50
C ASP A 176 6.47 -1.72 12.67
N ALA A 177 5.44 -2.51 12.89
CA ALA A 177 4.40 -2.25 13.87
C ALA A 177 4.03 -3.52 14.62
N ILE A 178 3.42 -3.37 15.79
CA ILE A 178 2.91 -4.48 16.60
C ILE A 178 1.39 -4.37 16.65
N VAL A 179 0.71 -5.48 16.37
CA VAL A 179 -0.74 -5.58 16.54
C VAL A 179 -1.07 -5.36 18.01
N GLN A 180 -2.00 -4.46 18.29
CA GLN A 180 -2.47 -4.13 19.64
C GLN A 180 -3.80 -4.82 19.94
N ASP A 181 -4.13 -4.90 21.21
CA ASP A 181 -5.48 -5.29 21.62
C ASP A 181 -6.49 -4.26 21.14
N ILE A 182 -7.54 -4.69 20.44
CA ILE A 182 -8.53 -3.80 19.83
C ILE A 182 -9.29 -2.95 20.87
N SER A 183 -9.33 -3.41 22.12
CA SER A 183 -9.97 -2.70 23.23
C SER A 183 -9.30 -1.35 23.56
N VAL A 184 -8.05 -1.14 23.15
CA VAL A 184 -7.35 0.15 23.37
C VAL A 184 -7.68 1.19 22.29
N ALA A 185 -8.48 0.84 21.27
CA ALA A 185 -8.91 1.80 20.26
C ALA A 185 -9.83 2.88 20.89
N PRO A 186 -9.69 4.16 20.46
CA PRO A 186 -10.55 5.24 20.95
C PRO A 186 -12.03 5.04 20.63
N ASP A 187 -12.32 4.46 19.47
CA ASP A 187 -13.67 4.17 19.01
C ASP A 187 -13.99 2.68 19.12
N ARG A 188 -15.26 2.37 19.20
CA ARG A 188 -15.71 0.98 19.22
C ARG A 188 -15.57 0.37 17.83
N LEU A 189 -14.52 -0.43 17.63
CA LEU A 189 -14.26 -1.19 16.42
C LEU A 189 -14.83 -2.61 16.55
N ASP A 190 -15.28 -3.17 15.41
CA ASP A 190 -15.69 -4.58 15.37
C ASP A 190 -14.43 -5.46 15.16
N PRO A 191 -14.08 -6.33 16.14
CA PRO A 191 -12.94 -7.23 16.00
C PRO A 191 -13.11 -8.30 14.92
N ALA A 192 -14.33 -8.53 14.42
CA ALA A 192 -14.55 -9.41 13.28
C ALA A 192 -14.11 -8.76 11.94
N ILE A 193 -14.13 -7.43 11.89
CA ILE A 193 -13.82 -6.64 10.70
C ILE A 193 -12.42 -6.04 10.77
N ASN A 194 -12.06 -5.52 11.95
CA ASN A 194 -10.88 -4.68 12.13
C ASN A 194 -9.82 -5.30 13.03
N PHE A 195 -8.60 -4.82 12.87
CA PHE A 195 -7.54 -4.91 13.87
C PHE A 195 -6.77 -3.58 13.91
N ILE A 196 -5.98 -3.37 14.95
CA ILE A 196 -5.18 -2.17 15.13
C ILE A 196 -3.71 -2.51 15.32
N THR A 197 -2.84 -1.60 14.87
CA THR A 197 -1.41 -1.68 15.14
C THR A 197 -0.92 -0.38 15.75
N ASP A 198 0.17 -0.44 16.50
CA ASP A 198 0.84 0.78 16.90
C ASP A 198 1.46 1.49 15.68
N TYR A 199 1.68 2.80 15.85
CA TYR A 199 2.40 3.63 14.90
C TYR A 199 3.55 4.32 15.65
N THR A 200 4.53 3.53 16.03
CA THR A 200 5.72 4.04 16.72
C THR A 200 6.81 4.37 15.72
N PHE A 201 6.72 5.54 15.16
CA PHE A 201 7.79 6.05 14.30
C PHE A 201 8.88 6.66 15.19
N LYS A 202 10.01 6.00 15.31
CA LYS A 202 11.10 6.40 16.25
C LYS A 202 11.86 7.66 15.85
N GLU A 203 11.83 8.07 14.57
CA GLU A 203 12.79 9.08 14.09
C GLU A 203 12.22 10.17 13.16
N SER A 204 11.00 10.09 12.73
CA SER A 204 10.36 11.15 11.95
C SER A 204 8.90 11.34 12.31
N SER A 205 8.51 12.58 12.51
CA SER A 205 7.13 13.01 12.75
C SER A 205 6.25 12.94 11.50
N CYS A 206 6.50 12.00 10.58
CA CYS A 206 5.73 11.89 9.35
C CYS A 206 4.29 11.50 9.65
N ASN A 207 3.36 12.33 9.17
CA ASN A 207 1.94 12.05 9.27
C ASN A 207 1.58 10.93 8.27
N PRO A 208 0.91 9.83 8.71
CA PRO A 208 0.53 8.74 7.83
C PRO A 208 -0.64 9.08 6.88
N LYS A 209 -1.12 10.32 6.85
CA LYS A 209 -2.09 10.77 5.84
C LYS A 209 -1.55 10.48 4.44
N GLY A 210 -2.33 9.76 3.61
CA GLY A 210 -1.92 9.26 2.30
C GLY A 210 -1.46 7.79 2.32
N MET A 211 -1.20 7.22 3.49
CA MET A 211 -0.99 5.77 3.61
C MET A 211 -2.30 4.97 3.56
N SER A 212 -3.45 5.63 3.68
CA SER A 212 -4.76 4.98 3.58
C SER A 212 -4.85 4.09 2.35
N GLY A 213 -5.24 2.85 2.56
CA GLY A 213 -5.24 1.80 1.54
C GLY A 213 -3.95 0.98 1.47
N CYS A 214 -2.91 1.30 2.24
CA CYS A 214 -1.71 0.48 2.26
C CYS A 214 -1.96 -0.89 2.87
N GLY A 215 -1.14 -1.88 2.47
CA GLY A 215 -1.16 -3.22 3.03
C GLY A 215 -0.49 -3.28 4.39
N ILE A 216 -1.10 -4.05 5.28
CA ILE A 216 -0.47 -4.52 6.53
C ILE A 216 -0.07 -5.98 6.31
N TRP A 217 1.22 -6.26 6.40
CA TRP A 217 1.81 -7.54 6.02
C TRP A 217 2.38 -8.29 7.21
N SER A 218 2.25 -9.62 7.21
CA SER A 218 2.96 -10.46 8.16
C SER A 218 4.47 -10.37 7.91
N ARG A 219 5.26 -10.19 8.96
CA ARG A 219 6.72 -10.32 8.82
C ARG A 219 7.12 -11.79 8.70
N PRO A 220 8.17 -12.07 7.90
CA PRO A 220 8.77 -13.39 7.88
C PRO A 220 9.14 -13.81 9.30
N LYS A 221 8.60 -14.93 9.76
CA LYS A 221 9.07 -15.53 11.01
C LYS A 221 10.46 -16.10 10.74
N HIS A 222 11.45 -15.67 11.49
CA HIS A 222 12.77 -16.28 11.48
C HIS A 222 12.70 -17.67 12.14
N SER A 223 12.10 -18.62 11.45
CA SER A 223 12.17 -20.03 11.87
C SER A 223 13.50 -20.59 11.40
N THR A 224 14.23 -21.19 12.30
CA THR A 224 15.50 -21.86 12.04
C THR A 224 15.35 -22.83 10.87
N GLY A 225 15.94 -22.50 9.73
CA GLY A 225 16.06 -23.40 8.57
C GLY A 225 15.12 -23.17 7.39
N LEU A 226 14.12 -22.28 7.48
CA LEU A 226 13.28 -21.93 6.33
C LEU A 226 13.81 -20.68 5.62
N VAL A 227 14.07 -20.81 4.33
CA VAL A 227 14.36 -19.66 3.47
C VAL A 227 13.05 -18.90 3.26
N TRP A 228 13.05 -17.61 3.55
CA TRP A 228 11.89 -16.76 3.24
C TRP A 228 11.62 -16.77 1.72
N SER A 229 10.35 -16.79 1.37
CA SER A 229 9.88 -16.73 -0.01
C SER A 229 8.74 -15.73 -0.11
N PRO A 230 8.59 -15.01 -1.23
CA PRO A 230 7.42 -14.17 -1.50
C PRO A 230 6.09 -14.90 -1.30
N TYR A 231 6.05 -16.19 -1.61
CA TYR A 231 4.86 -17.04 -1.46
C TYR A 231 4.46 -17.29 0.00
N THR A 232 5.36 -17.05 0.96
CA THR A 232 5.05 -17.18 2.39
C THR A 232 4.68 -15.84 3.04
N THR A 233 4.74 -14.75 2.27
CA THR A 233 4.32 -13.42 2.73
C THR A 233 2.81 -13.34 2.71
N GLN A 234 2.21 -12.85 3.79
CA GLN A 234 0.76 -12.74 3.89
C GLN A 234 0.32 -11.31 4.08
N LEU A 235 -0.67 -10.90 3.31
CA LEU A 235 -1.39 -9.64 3.50
C LEU A 235 -2.43 -9.85 4.60
N LEU A 236 -2.31 -9.17 5.72
CA LEU A 236 -3.21 -9.33 6.88
C LEU A 236 -4.41 -8.38 6.82
N GLY A 237 -4.27 -7.25 6.14
CA GLY A 237 -5.35 -6.28 6.00
C GLY A 237 -4.96 -5.04 5.24
N ILE A 238 -5.94 -4.16 5.07
CA ILE A 238 -5.82 -2.88 4.37
C ILE A 238 -6.02 -1.76 5.39
N GLN A 239 -5.03 -0.88 5.53
CA GLN A 239 -5.09 0.25 6.43
C GLN A 239 -6.20 1.21 5.99
N SER A 240 -7.10 1.53 6.91
CA SER A 240 -8.26 2.37 6.68
C SER A 240 -8.16 3.72 7.38
N SER A 241 -7.74 3.76 8.63
CA SER A 241 -7.71 5.01 9.37
C SER A 241 -6.54 5.10 10.36
N PHE A 242 -6.34 6.29 10.91
CA PHE A 242 -5.29 6.59 11.88
C PHE A 242 -5.82 7.43 13.03
N TYR A 243 -5.50 7.05 14.24
CA TYR A 243 -5.78 7.81 15.46
C TYR A 243 -4.55 8.60 15.92
N PRO A 244 -4.47 9.91 15.64
CA PRO A 244 -3.25 10.68 15.89
C PRO A 244 -2.84 10.75 17.36
N LYS A 245 -3.83 10.82 18.27
CA LYS A 245 -3.59 10.95 19.72
C LYS A 245 -3.03 9.65 20.33
N SER A 246 -3.59 8.52 19.95
CA SER A 246 -3.17 7.20 20.44
C SER A 246 -2.09 6.56 19.58
N LYS A 247 -1.75 7.16 18.43
CA LYS A 247 -0.79 6.64 17.45
C LYS A 247 -1.10 5.20 17.04
N LEU A 248 -2.35 4.96 16.66
CA LEU A 248 -2.82 3.64 16.23
C LEU A 248 -3.28 3.72 14.77
N LEU A 249 -2.84 2.75 13.95
CA LEU A 249 -3.40 2.48 12.64
C LEU A 249 -4.54 1.46 12.78
N VAL A 250 -5.63 1.69 12.06
CA VAL A 250 -6.73 0.74 11.92
C VAL A 250 -6.65 0.08 10.57
N ALA A 251 -6.86 -1.21 10.51
CA ALA A 251 -6.92 -1.97 9.26
C ALA A 251 -8.18 -2.84 9.19
N VAL A 252 -8.75 -2.95 7.99
CA VAL A 252 -9.78 -3.94 7.65
C VAL A 252 -9.08 -5.26 7.36
N LYS A 253 -9.52 -6.34 8.01
CA LYS A 253 -8.94 -7.68 7.85
C LYS A 253 -9.07 -8.20 6.42
N ILE A 254 -8.07 -8.92 5.97
CA ILE A 254 -8.04 -9.44 4.58
C ILE A 254 -9.17 -10.44 4.32
N GLU A 255 -9.61 -11.20 5.30
CA GLU A 255 -10.73 -12.13 5.17
C GLU A 255 -12.04 -11.41 4.81
N ARG A 256 -12.24 -10.18 5.35
CA ARG A 256 -13.38 -9.34 4.98
C ARG A 256 -13.28 -8.90 3.54
N VAL A 257 -12.08 -8.49 3.09
CA VAL A 257 -11.83 -8.14 1.70
C VAL A 257 -12.10 -9.33 0.77
N MET A 258 -11.62 -10.53 1.12
CA MET A 258 -11.87 -11.75 0.34
C MET A 258 -13.36 -12.09 0.27
N SER A 259 -14.11 -11.87 1.36
CA SER A 259 -15.56 -12.04 1.38
C SER A 259 -16.27 -11.10 0.40
N ILE A 260 -15.81 -9.84 0.28
CA ILE A 260 -16.32 -8.86 -0.69
C ILE A 260 -16.00 -9.29 -2.13
N LEU A 261 -14.78 -9.80 -2.38
CA LEU A 261 -14.37 -10.28 -3.70
C LEU A 261 -15.07 -11.55 -4.15
N SER A 262 -15.70 -12.28 -3.23
CA SER A 262 -16.40 -13.54 -3.49
C SER A 262 -17.88 -13.35 -3.85
N GLN A 263 -18.41 -12.13 -3.73
CA GLN A 263 -19.78 -11.76 -4.13
C GLN A 263 -19.86 -11.51 -5.63
#